data_49ecd264b055083de77ecfb056b32a47
#
_entry.id   49ecd264b055083de77ecfb056b32a47
#
_cell.length_a   1.000
_cell.length_b   1.000
_cell.length_c   1.000
_cell.angle_alpha   90.00
_cell.angle_beta   90.00
_cell.angle_gamma   90.00
#
_symmetry.space_group_name_H-M   'P 1'
#
loop_
_entity.id
_entity.type
_entity.pdbx_description
1 polymer ?
#
loop_
_entity_poly.entity_id
_entity_poly.type
_entity_poly.pdbx_seq_one_letter_code
_entity_poly.pdbx_strand_id
1 'polypeptide(L)'
;MVIQTLRALAAQNWPRERFEVIIIDNNTSNPALWKPIETFCAKLGDGFTFLHRENVAGAKAGALNIALEHSRVDATHIVTVDADYCVFPEFLSLAREALASSGADYIQFPQAYRMSTKNAVGVDAELEEYFRTNITTADCAEAMLLTGTLSVLSRQALIASGGWSGSTTTEDAELGLRLCRNGYIGRFIATVVGQGLLPLSLNDLEHQRYRWASGNIATLMLHARDLCLPGGPLRGHQRIAICSQLTAWANLSFLPATVLLIGLLTHLVSQPLLVLSAAIILLSLLEICSRIMRRGAVANRSRPVILSAISCRLALAPVSAVATMDAVLAKRTPFNVTNKSTELLAPLCDEPVAQLVLALAATLALSAAWSAGPLIFCAVLALILPLPAALLTRRQLRDYRSVVTCEVNGATA
;
A
#
# COMPACT_ATOMS: atom_id res chain seq x y z
N MET A 1 -8.85 -17.38 6.84
CA MET A 1 -8.41 -16.38 5.85
C MET A 1 -7.81 -17.09 4.62
N VAL A 2 -6.60 -17.64 4.67
CA VAL A 2 -5.95 -18.33 3.51
C VAL A 2 -6.82 -19.40 2.86
N ILE A 3 -7.53 -20.22 3.65
CA ILE A 3 -8.47 -21.24 3.15
C ILE A 3 -9.59 -20.64 2.29
N GLN A 4 -10.07 -19.44 2.63
CA GLN A 4 -11.09 -18.75 1.81
C GLN A 4 -10.50 -18.30 0.46
N THR A 5 -9.27 -17.80 0.46
CA THR A 5 -8.53 -17.47 -0.77
C THR A 5 -8.35 -18.70 -1.66
N LEU A 6 -7.98 -19.86 -1.06
CA LEU A 6 -7.83 -21.13 -1.80
C LEU A 6 -9.15 -21.62 -2.38
N ARG A 7 -10.26 -21.51 -1.63
CA ARG A 7 -11.61 -21.82 -2.14
C ARG A 7 -11.98 -20.94 -3.32
N ALA A 8 -11.70 -19.63 -3.25
CA ALA A 8 -11.96 -18.69 -4.33
C ALA A 8 -11.13 -19.00 -5.58
N LEU A 9 -9.87 -19.40 -5.41
CA LEU A 9 -9.00 -19.82 -6.51
C LEU A 9 -9.45 -21.16 -7.09
N ALA A 10 -9.94 -22.11 -6.29
CA ALA A 10 -10.49 -23.36 -6.77
C ALA A 10 -11.82 -23.20 -7.54
N ALA A 11 -12.56 -22.13 -7.27
CA ALA A 11 -13.84 -21.81 -7.90
C ALA A 11 -13.73 -20.97 -9.18
N GLN A 12 -12.55 -20.86 -9.79
CA GLN A 12 -12.38 -20.10 -11.01
C GLN A 12 -13.11 -20.73 -12.20
N ASN A 13 -13.83 -19.91 -12.97
CA ASN A 13 -14.46 -20.26 -14.24
C ASN A 13 -13.39 -20.35 -15.36
N TRP A 14 -12.43 -21.27 -15.19
CA TRP A 14 -11.31 -21.45 -16.10
C TRP A 14 -10.94 -22.94 -16.14
N PRO A 15 -10.55 -23.51 -17.30
CA PRO A 15 -10.18 -24.93 -17.39
C PRO A 15 -9.06 -25.25 -16.39
N ARG A 16 -9.31 -26.26 -15.55
CA ARG A 16 -8.44 -26.59 -14.42
C ARG A 16 -7.01 -26.98 -14.84
N GLU A 17 -6.89 -27.64 -15.97
CA GLU A 17 -5.62 -28.04 -16.58
C GLU A 17 -4.78 -26.85 -17.08
N ARG A 18 -5.38 -25.66 -17.21
CA ARG A 18 -4.73 -24.46 -17.74
C ARG A 18 -4.18 -23.51 -16.69
N PHE A 19 -4.32 -23.84 -15.43
CA PHE A 19 -3.69 -23.07 -14.35
C PHE A 19 -3.28 -23.96 -13.20
N GLU A 20 -2.32 -23.51 -12.44
CA GLU A 20 -1.91 -24.08 -11.17
C GLU A 20 -1.90 -23.01 -10.09
N VAL A 21 -1.95 -23.42 -8.84
CA VAL A 21 -1.88 -22.53 -7.67
C VAL A 21 -0.74 -23.00 -6.78
N ILE A 22 0.26 -22.16 -6.61
CA ILE A 22 1.39 -22.40 -5.72
C ILE A 22 1.21 -21.53 -4.49
N ILE A 23 1.06 -22.16 -3.35
CA ILE A 23 0.98 -21.52 -2.06
C ILE A 23 2.36 -21.59 -1.43
N ILE A 24 2.97 -20.46 -1.15
CA ILE A 24 4.24 -20.43 -0.45
C ILE A 24 4.08 -19.79 0.93
N ASP A 25 4.37 -20.58 1.95
CA ASP A 25 4.52 -20.14 3.32
C ASP A 25 6.01 -19.98 3.62
N ASN A 26 6.39 -18.79 4.07
CA ASN A 26 7.80 -18.46 4.31
C ASN A 26 8.04 -18.00 5.75
N ASN A 27 8.98 -18.67 6.39
CA ASN A 27 9.49 -18.34 7.73
C ASN A 27 8.46 -18.45 8.87
N THR A 28 7.37 -19.23 8.70
CA THR A 28 6.40 -19.50 9.76
C THR A 28 6.90 -20.67 10.61
N SER A 29 7.46 -20.39 11.78
CA SER A 29 8.03 -21.40 12.67
C SER A 29 6.99 -22.29 13.35
N ASN A 30 5.76 -21.81 13.59
CA ASN A 30 4.71 -22.55 14.27
C ASN A 30 3.92 -23.44 13.30
N PRO A 31 4.05 -24.79 13.38
CA PRO A 31 3.33 -25.71 12.50
C PRO A 31 1.81 -25.64 12.61
N ALA A 32 1.25 -25.21 13.74
CA ALA A 32 -0.17 -25.06 13.93
C ALA A 32 -0.80 -24.00 12.99
N LEU A 33 0.01 -23.07 12.46
CA LEU A 33 -0.44 -22.03 11.55
C LEU A 33 -0.44 -22.48 10.08
N TRP A 34 0.52 -23.29 9.63
CA TRP A 34 0.65 -23.65 8.22
C TRP A 34 0.18 -25.08 7.88
N LYS A 35 0.29 -26.07 8.79
CA LYS A 35 -0.17 -27.44 8.54
C LYS A 35 -1.66 -27.57 8.16
N PRO A 36 -2.59 -26.81 8.76
CA PRO A 36 -3.98 -26.84 8.32
C PRO A 36 -4.15 -26.36 6.87
N ILE A 37 -3.31 -25.42 6.41
CA ILE A 37 -3.33 -24.90 5.03
C ILE A 37 -2.77 -25.97 4.08
N GLU A 38 -1.65 -26.60 4.42
CA GLU A 38 -1.07 -27.73 3.68
C GLU A 38 -2.09 -28.87 3.51
N THR A 39 -2.73 -29.27 4.61
CA THR A 39 -3.78 -30.31 4.60
C THR A 39 -4.96 -29.92 3.72
N PHE A 40 -5.38 -28.65 3.76
CA PHE A 40 -6.47 -28.17 2.92
C PHE A 40 -6.06 -28.12 1.44
N CYS A 41 -4.84 -27.69 1.15
CA CYS A 41 -4.28 -27.65 -0.19
C CYS A 41 -4.26 -29.06 -0.83
N ALA A 42 -3.81 -30.09 -0.08
CA ALA A 42 -3.82 -31.46 -0.52
C ALA A 42 -5.23 -32.00 -0.87
N LYS A 43 -6.28 -31.51 -0.19
CA LYS A 43 -7.68 -31.88 -0.50
C LYS A 43 -8.22 -31.25 -1.78
N LEU A 44 -7.61 -30.16 -2.27
CA LEU A 44 -8.02 -29.52 -3.52
C LEU A 44 -7.53 -30.27 -4.75
N GLY A 45 -6.60 -31.22 -4.56
CA GLY A 45 -6.11 -32.13 -5.60
C GLY A 45 -5.07 -31.48 -6.54
N ASP A 46 -4.92 -32.10 -7.71
CA ASP A 46 -3.89 -31.75 -8.68
C ASP A 46 -3.94 -30.28 -9.10
N GLY A 47 -2.76 -29.68 -9.19
CA GLY A 47 -2.55 -28.28 -9.55
C GLY A 47 -2.68 -27.30 -8.38
N PHE A 48 -2.80 -27.77 -7.12
CA PHE A 48 -2.56 -26.99 -5.92
C PHE A 48 -1.32 -27.52 -5.22
N THR A 49 -0.28 -26.70 -5.12
CA THR A 49 1.00 -27.07 -4.49
C THR A 49 1.24 -26.18 -3.29
N PHE A 50 1.51 -26.79 -2.13
CA PHE A 50 1.91 -26.07 -0.92
C PHE A 50 3.41 -26.22 -0.70
N LEU A 51 4.08 -25.09 -0.47
CA LEU A 51 5.50 -25.02 -0.18
C LEU A 51 5.71 -24.31 1.16
N HIS A 52 6.23 -25.04 2.15
CA HIS A 52 6.76 -24.42 3.37
C HIS A 52 8.27 -24.24 3.24
N ARG A 53 8.75 -23.04 3.51
CA ARG A 53 10.18 -22.70 3.42
C ARG A 53 10.62 -21.88 4.63
N GLU A 54 11.71 -22.31 5.25
CA GLU A 54 12.39 -21.58 6.31
C GLU A 54 13.60 -20.81 5.77
N ASN A 55 14.03 -19.77 6.48
CA ASN A 55 15.20 -18.97 6.13
C ASN A 55 15.14 -18.32 4.73
N VAL A 56 13.96 -17.96 4.27
CA VAL A 56 13.78 -17.27 3.00
C VAL A 56 14.30 -15.84 3.12
N ALA A 57 15.36 -15.53 2.38
CA ALA A 57 15.89 -14.20 2.27
C ALA A 57 15.01 -13.34 1.33
N GLY A 58 14.96 -12.02 1.55
CA GLY A 58 14.20 -11.11 0.69
C GLY A 58 12.68 -11.13 0.93
N ALA A 59 12.22 -11.70 2.04
CA ALA A 59 10.83 -11.72 2.47
C ALA A 59 9.87 -12.19 1.34
N LYS A 60 8.83 -11.40 0.99
CA LYS A 60 7.86 -11.74 -0.05
C LYS A 60 8.52 -11.93 -1.42
N ALA A 61 9.51 -11.09 -1.78
CA ALA A 61 10.23 -11.21 -3.05
C ALA A 61 10.93 -12.57 -3.19
N GLY A 62 11.64 -13.00 -2.14
CA GLY A 62 12.31 -14.32 -2.13
C GLY A 62 11.31 -15.46 -2.23
N ALA A 63 10.19 -15.38 -1.50
CA ALA A 63 9.14 -16.39 -1.56
C ALA A 63 8.53 -16.48 -2.98
N LEU A 64 8.22 -15.34 -3.62
CA LEU A 64 7.68 -15.31 -4.97
C LEU A 64 8.65 -15.90 -6.01
N ASN A 65 9.96 -15.65 -5.88
CA ASN A 65 10.97 -16.26 -6.77
C ASN A 65 11.05 -17.78 -6.58
N ILE A 66 11.00 -18.28 -5.34
CA ILE A 66 10.93 -19.73 -5.08
C ILE A 66 9.67 -20.33 -5.71
N ALA A 67 8.51 -19.68 -5.58
CA ALA A 67 7.28 -20.13 -6.23
C ALA A 67 7.40 -20.13 -7.77
N LEU A 68 8.05 -19.11 -8.35
CA LEU A 68 8.31 -19.05 -9.79
C LEU A 68 9.18 -20.20 -10.28
N GLU A 69 10.20 -20.59 -9.54
CA GLU A 69 11.07 -21.74 -9.85
C GLU A 69 10.31 -23.07 -9.84
N HIS A 70 9.29 -23.20 -8.97
CA HIS A 70 8.45 -24.40 -8.86
C HIS A 70 7.26 -24.38 -9.82
N SER A 71 7.03 -23.27 -10.54
CA SER A 71 5.92 -23.17 -11.48
C SER A 71 6.20 -23.97 -12.76
N ARG A 72 5.13 -24.44 -13.40
CA ARG A 72 5.20 -25.16 -14.68
C ARG A 72 6.00 -24.38 -15.71
N VAL A 73 6.84 -25.07 -16.43
CA VAL A 73 7.72 -24.44 -17.45
C VAL A 73 6.95 -23.90 -18.64
N ASP A 74 5.77 -24.46 -18.93
CA ASP A 74 4.87 -24.05 -20.01
C ASP A 74 3.90 -22.95 -19.59
N ALA A 75 3.91 -22.49 -18.33
CA ALA A 75 3.13 -21.35 -17.88
C ALA A 75 3.58 -20.07 -18.59
N THR A 76 2.67 -19.44 -19.30
CA THR A 76 2.94 -18.20 -20.07
C THR A 76 2.81 -16.95 -19.22
N HIS A 77 1.97 -16.99 -18.19
CA HIS A 77 1.69 -15.86 -17.30
C HIS A 77 1.78 -16.27 -15.83
N ILE A 78 2.22 -15.34 -15.00
CA ILE A 78 2.27 -15.47 -13.55
C ILE A 78 1.26 -14.49 -12.94
N VAL A 79 0.47 -14.99 -12.01
CA VAL A 79 -0.53 -14.22 -11.27
C VAL A 79 -0.14 -14.13 -9.81
N THR A 80 -0.14 -12.93 -9.23
CA THR A 80 0.09 -12.75 -7.81
C THR A 80 -1.21 -12.42 -7.08
N VAL A 81 -1.50 -13.18 -6.02
CA VAL A 81 -2.67 -12.97 -5.16
C VAL A 81 -2.22 -13.04 -3.70
N ASP A 82 -2.50 -11.99 -2.94
CA ASP A 82 -2.21 -11.99 -1.50
C ASP A 82 -3.13 -12.97 -0.75
N ALA A 83 -2.62 -13.53 0.34
CA ALA A 83 -3.24 -14.59 1.12
C ALA A 83 -4.60 -14.24 1.77
N ASP A 84 -5.00 -12.98 1.74
CA ASP A 84 -6.26 -12.46 2.27
C ASP A 84 -7.28 -12.05 1.20
N TYR A 85 -6.94 -12.25 -0.10
CA TYR A 85 -7.81 -11.89 -1.21
C TYR A 85 -8.68 -13.07 -1.65
N CYS A 86 -9.97 -12.82 -1.75
CA CYS A 86 -10.92 -13.71 -2.42
C CYS A 86 -11.22 -13.16 -3.81
N VAL A 87 -10.71 -13.82 -4.83
CA VAL A 87 -10.95 -13.48 -6.24
C VAL A 87 -12.32 -13.98 -6.68
N PHE A 88 -12.94 -13.24 -7.60
CA PHE A 88 -14.23 -13.66 -8.17
C PHE A 88 -14.03 -14.79 -9.19
N PRO A 89 -15.05 -15.62 -9.45
CA PRO A 89 -14.92 -16.76 -10.36
C PRO A 89 -14.46 -16.40 -11.77
N GLU A 90 -14.73 -15.17 -12.22
CA GLU A 90 -14.42 -14.67 -13.56
C GLU A 90 -13.02 -14.06 -13.67
N PHE A 91 -12.24 -14.03 -12.59
CA PHE A 91 -10.96 -13.32 -12.55
C PHE A 91 -10.00 -13.75 -13.67
N LEU A 92 -9.76 -15.06 -13.83
CA LEU A 92 -8.81 -15.55 -14.84
C LEU A 92 -9.32 -15.33 -16.29
N SER A 93 -10.63 -15.43 -16.52
CA SER A 93 -11.22 -15.16 -17.84
C SER A 93 -11.11 -13.68 -18.20
N LEU A 94 -11.42 -12.77 -17.27
CA LEU A 94 -11.27 -11.33 -17.43
C LEU A 94 -9.79 -10.93 -17.64
N ALA A 95 -8.89 -11.55 -16.90
CA ALA A 95 -7.46 -11.30 -17.07
C ALA A 95 -6.95 -11.67 -18.48
N ARG A 96 -7.37 -12.83 -19.00
CA ARG A 96 -7.03 -13.25 -20.35
C ARG A 96 -7.61 -12.30 -21.41
N GLU A 97 -8.87 -11.92 -21.26
CA GLU A 97 -9.54 -10.98 -22.17
C GLU A 97 -8.82 -9.63 -22.20
N ALA A 98 -8.49 -9.09 -21.00
CA ALA A 98 -7.78 -7.85 -20.87
C ALA A 98 -6.38 -7.88 -21.50
N LEU A 99 -5.61 -8.96 -21.31
CA LEU A 99 -4.31 -9.15 -21.96
C LEU A 99 -4.44 -9.24 -23.49
N ALA A 100 -5.40 -10.01 -23.98
CA ALA A 100 -5.61 -10.20 -25.41
C ALA A 100 -6.05 -8.89 -26.11
N SER A 101 -6.91 -8.09 -25.47
CA SER A 101 -7.44 -6.84 -26.04
C SER A 101 -6.46 -5.68 -25.95
N SER A 102 -5.63 -5.63 -24.89
CA SER A 102 -4.68 -4.52 -24.67
C SER A 102 -3.31 -4.73 -25.30
N GLY A 103 -2.93 -5.97 -25.59
CA GLY A 103 -1.58 -6.34 -26.03
C GLY A 103 -0.50 -6.03 -24.96
N ALA A 104 -0.89 -5.92 -23.70
CA ALA A 104 0.01 -5.61 -22.61
C ALA A 104 0.85 -6.82 -22.20
N ASP A 105 2.09 -6.55 -21.71
CA ASP A 105 2.97 -7.55 -21.13
C ASP A 105 2.58 -7.88 -19.68
N TYR A 106 1.94 -6.94 -19.00
CA TYR A 106 1.38 -7.13 -17.67
C TYR A 106 0.15 -6.25 -17.43
N ILE A 107 -0.74 -6.72 -16.58
CA ILE A 107 -1.94 -5.97 -16.17
C ILE A 107 -2.06 -5.94 -14.65
N GLN A 108 -2.70 -4.87 -14.16
CA GLN A 108 -3.00 -4.66 -12.76
C GLN A 108 -4.49 -4.37 -12.60
N PHE A 109 -5.15 -5.10 -11.69
CA PHE A 109 -6.51 -4.79 -11.25
C PHE A 109 -6.49 -3.97 -9.95
N PRO A 110 -7.56 -3.19 -9.65
CA PRO A 110 -7.64 -2.41 -8.43
C PRO A 110 -7.77 -3.32 -7.20
N GLN A 111 -7.19 -2.89 -6.10
CA GLN A 111 -7.46 -3.48 -4.81
C GLN A 111 -8.80 -2.97 -4.28
N ALA A 112 -9.66 -3.89 -3.87
CA ALA A 112 -10.92 -3.63 -3.20
C ALA A 112 -11.00 -4.43 -1.91
N TYR A 113 -11.82 -4.01 -0.97
CA TYR A 113 -11.86 -4.61 0.35
C TYR A 113 -13.28 -4.99 0.76
N ARG A 114 -13.41 -6.16 1.37
CA ARG A 114 -14.70 -6.68 1.82
C ARG A 114 -15.27 -5.79 2.92
N MET A 115 -16.56 -5.47 2.85
CA MET A 115 -17.32 -4.69 3.85
C MET A 115 -16.76 -3.30 4.20
N SER A 116 -15.71 -2.84 3.53
CA SER A 116 -15.07 -1.55 3.81
C SER A 116 -15.97 -0.36 3.53
N THR A 117 -16.77 -0.45 2.47
CA THR A 117 -17.68 0.63 2.01
C THR A 117 -18.76 1.03 3.01
N LYS A 118 -19.04 0.21 4.05
CA LYS A 118 -20.00 0.51 5.11
C LYS A 118 -19.32 0.82 6.45
N ASN A 119 -18.25 0.11 6.77
CA ASN A 119 -17.68 0.08 8.12
C ASN A 119 -16.35 0.85 8.24
N ALA A 120 -15.59 0.97 7.15
CA ALA A 120 -14.32 1.70 7.11
C ALA A 120 -14.25 2.64 5.91
N VAL A 121 -15.31 3.41 5.71
CA VAL A 121 -15.56 4.22 4.50
C VAL A 121 -14.41 5.20 4.20
N GLY A 122 -13.82 5.80 5.24
CA GLY A 122 -12.72 6.76 5.06
C GLY A 122 -11.44 6.08 4.61
N VAL A 123 -11.13 4.91 5.15
CA VAL A 123 -9.94 4.11 4.77
C VAL A 123 -10.09 3.59 3.35
N ASP A 124 -11.28 3.06 3.01
CA ASP A 124 -11.58 2.58 1.67
C ASP A 124 -11.48 3.68 0.61
N ALA A 125 -12.08 4.83 0.86
CA ALA A 125 -12.07 5.96 -0.07
C ALA A 125 -10.67 6.59 -0.24
N GLU A 126 -9.86 6.60 0.83
CA GLU A 126 -8.47 7.08 0.80
C GLU A 126 -7.57 6.17 -0.05
N LEU A 127 -7.77 4.85 0.05
CA LEU A 127 -7.04 3.87 -0.76
C LEU A 127 -7.50 3.88 -2.24
N GLU A 128 -8.81 4.00 -2.48
CA GLU A 128 -9.37 4.11 -3.84
C GLU A 128 -8.81 5.32 -4.60
N GLU A 129 -8.51 6.42 -3.90
CA GLU A 129 -7.92 7.62 -4.51
C GLU A 129 -6.61 7.32 -5.24
N TYR A 130 -5.74 6.48 -4.66
CA TYR A 130 -4.48 6.08 -5.28
C TYR A 130 -4.69 5.38 -6.63
N PHE A 131 -5.56 4.38 -6.69
CA PHE A 131 -5.81 3.64 -7.92
C PHE A 131 -6.43 4.51 -9.01
N ARG A 132 -7.37 5.35 -8.63
CA ARG A 132 -8.10 6.19 -9.59
C ARG A 132 -7.34 7.44 -10.03
N THR A 133 -6.31 7.85 -9.33
CA THR A 133 -5.52 9.03 -9.67
C THR A 133 -4.14 8.66 -10.16
N ASN A 134 -3.32 8.05 -9.29
CA ASN A 134 -1.92 7.76 -9.62
C ASN A 134 -1.80 6.66 -10.67
N ILE A 135 -2.48 5.54 -10.48
CA ILE A 135 -2.37 4.38 -11.38
C ILE A 135 -3.01 4.68 -12.74
N THR A 136 -4.22 5.26 -12.78
CA THR A 136 -4.87 5.60 -14.05
C THR A 136 -4.07 6.61 -14.87
N THR A 137 -3.49 7.63 -14.21
CA THR A 137 -2.61 8.60 -14.90
C THR A 137 -1.35 7.93 -15.43
N ALA A 138 -0.78 7.01 -14.67
CA ALA A 138 0.41 6.28 -15.08
C ALA A 138 0.13 5.28 -16.22
N ASP A 139 -1.05 4.68 -16.26
CA ASP A 139 -1.50 3.85 -17.36
C ASP A 139 -1.55 4.64 -18.67
N CYS A 140 -2.13 5.85 -18.65
CA CYS A 140 -2.12 6.76 -19.81
C CYS A 140 -0.71 7.13 -20.26
N ALA A 141 0.26 7.12 -19.36
CA ALA A 141 1.67 7.42 -19.64
C ALA A 141 2.50 6.17 -20.00
N GLU A 142 1.89 4.98 -20.11
CA GLU A 142 2.58 3.70 -20.30
C GLU A 142 3.70 3.45 -19.27
N ALA A 143 3.41 3.80 -18.01
CA ALA A 143 4.37 3.79 -16.92
C ALA A 143 3.76 3.29 -15.61
N MET A 144 2.78 2.40 -15.70
CA MET A 144 2.08 1.84 -14.55
C MET A 144 3.00 0.91 -13.75
N LEU A 145 3.08 1.13 -12.43
CA LEU A 145 3.77 0.23 -11.51
C LEU A 145 2.80 -0.84 -10.98
N LEU A 146 3.36 -1.97 -10.56
CA LEU A 146 2.60 -3.04 -9.90
C LEU A 146 2.26 -2.66 -8.45
N THR A 147 1.24 -3.30 -7.89
CA THR A 147 0.74 -3.07 -6.52
C THR A 147 0.65 -4.34 -5.67
N GLY A 148 1.37 -5.39 -6.06
CA GLY A 148 1.68 -6.56 -5.25
C GLY A 148 0.62 -7.66 -5.20
N THR A 149 -0.62 -7.38 -5.59
CA THR A 149 -1.71 -8.38 -5.66
C THR A 149 -2.61 -8.10 -6.85
N LEU A 150 -3.33 -9.11 -7.33
CA LEU A 150 -4.19 -9.02 -8.52
C LEU A 150 -3.43 -8.50 -9.75
N SER A 151 -2.15 -8.84 -9.85
CA SER A 151 -1.28 -8.54 -10.97
C SER A 151 -1.12 -9.80 -11.83
N VAL A 152 -1.16 -9.64 -13.14
CA VAL A 152 -0.91 -10.72 -14.11
C VAL A 152 0.24 -10.29 -15.00
N LEU A 153 1.31 -11.07 -15.03
CA LEU A 153 2.56 -10.72 -15.71
C LEU A 153 2.92 -11.80 -16.74
N SER A 154 3.41 -11.39 -17.89
CA SER A 154 4.11 -12.30 -18.78
C SER A 154 5.29 -12.94 -18.05
N ARG A 155 5.36 -14.29 -18.04
CA ARG A 155 6.50 -15.01 -17.46
C ARG A 155 7.82 -14.58 -18.10
N GLN A 156 7.83 -14.39 -19.42
CA GLN A 156 9.00 -13.95 -20.15
C GLN A 156 9.47 -12.58 -19.67
N ALA A 157 8.57 -11.59 -19.57
CA ALA A 157 8.86 -10.24 -19.10
C ALA A 157 9.39 -10.24 -17.66
N LEU A 158 8.78 -11.06 -16.79
CA LEU A 158 9.19 -11.22 -15.39
C LEU A 158 10.62 -11.76 -15.29
N ILE A 159 10.93 -12.85 -15.99
CA ILE A 159 12.26 -13.48 -15.98
C ILE A 159 13.31 -12.55 -16.60
N ALA A 160 13.01 -11.95 -17.75
CA ALA A 160 13.91 -11.01 -18.42
C ALA A 160 14.19 -9.74 -17.59
N SER A 161 13.26 -9.39 -16.69
CA SER A 161 13.46 -8.29 -15.74
C SER A 161 14.15 -8.72 -14.44
N GLY A 162 14.55 -10.00 -14.29
CA GLY A 162 15.29 -10.52 -13.14
C GLY A 162 14.44 -10.94 -11.95
N GLY A 163 13.15 -11.20 -12.13
CA GLY A 163 12.25 -11.63 -11.05
C GLY A 163 11.98 -10.53 -10.01
N TRP A 164 11.51 -10.92 -8.83
CA TRP A 164 11.27 -9.98 -7.72
C TRP A 164 12.56 -9.70 -6.95
N SER A 165 12.77 -8.45 -6.56
CA SER A 165 13.94 -8.02 -5.78
C SER A 165 13.54 -7.67 -4.35
N GLY A 166 14.28 -8.22 -3.38
CA GLY A 166 14.15 -7.87 -1.96
C GLY A 166 14.93 -6.63 -1.54
N SER A 167 15.39 -5.80 -2.48
CA SER A 167 16.16 -4.58 -2.19
C SER A 167 15.35 -3.48 -1.55
N THR A 168 14.02 -3.49 -1.76
CA THR A 168 13.06 -2.57 -1.14
C THR A 168 11.88 -3.35 -0.55
N THR A 169 11.10 -2.72 0.33
CA THR A 169 9.91 -3.34 0.94
C THR A 169 8.67 -3.27 0.05
N THR A 170 8.78 -2.70 -1.15
CA THR A 170 7.77 -2.65 -2.21
C THR A 170 8.35 -3.29 -3.47
N GLU A 171 8.55 -4.60 -3.39
CA GLU A 171 9.12 -5.45 -4.44
C GLU A 171 8.34 -5.38 -5.76
N ASP A 172 7.06 -5.11 -5.65
CA ASP A 172 6.10 -4.96 -6.73
C ASP A 172 6.31 -3.66 -7.52
N ALA A 173 6.34 -2.52 -6.83
CA ALA A 173 6.60 -1.23 -7.45
C ALA A 173 8.00 -1.18 -8.08
N GLU A 174 9.00 -1.77 -7.42
CA GLU A 174 10.37 -1.89 -7.92
C GLU A 174 10.43 -2.74 -9.20
N LEU A 175 9.75 -3.89 -9.22
CA LEU A 175 9.63 -4.73 -10.42
C LEU A 175 8.91 -3.97 -11.54
N GLY A 176 7.80 -3.28 -11.24
CA GLY A 176 7.06 -2.47 -12.20
C GLY A 176 7.95 -1.42 -12.89
N LEU A 177 8.83 -0.76 -12.12
CA LEU A 177 9.80 0.19 -12.68
C LEU A 177 10.79 -0.52 -13.64
N ARG A 178 11.34 -1.69 -13.25
CA ARG A 178 12.23 -2.46 -14.12
C ARG A 178 11.54 -2.93 -15.40
N LEU A 179 10.28 -3.34 -15.32
CA LEU A 179 9.48 -3.69 -16.49
C LEU A 179 9.33 -2.48 -17.43
N CYS A 180 8.93 -1.31 -16.92
CA CYS A 180 8.86 -0.08 -17.72
C CYS A 180 10.20 0.29 -18.34
N ARG A 181 11.30 0.18 -17.57
CA ARG A 181 12.68 0.45 -18.04
C ARG A 181 13.10 -0.48 -19.19
N ASN A 182 12.65 -1.72 -19.12
CA ASN A 182 12.95 -2.74 -20.15
C ASN A 182 12.00 -2.64 -21.38
N GLY A 183 11.10 -1.67 -21.41
CA GLY A 183 10.19 -1.42 -22.52
C GLY A 183 8.90 -2.25 -22.50
N TYR A 184 8.64 -3.00 -21.44
CA TYR A 184 7.38 -3.75 -21.28
C TYR A 184 6.23 -2.80 -20.95
N ILE A 185 5.06 -3.09 -21.52
CA ILE A 185 3.85 -2.27 -21.41
C ILE A 185 2.90 -2.86 -20.37
N GLY A 186 2.59 -2.08 -19.33
CA GLY A 186 1.56 -2.39 -18.35
C GLY A 186 0.25 -1.69 -18.65
N ARG A 187 -0.90 -2.30 -18.28
CA ARG A 187 -2.22 -1.70 -18.36
C ARG A 187 -3.01 -1.86 -17.07
N PHE A 188 -3.69 -0.81 -16.68
CA PHE A 188 -4.60 -0.83 -15.55
C PHE A 188 -6.02 -1.16 -16.01
N ILE A 189 -6.58 -2.23 -15.45
CA ILE A 189 -7.94 -2.68 -15.76
C ILE A 189 -8.84 -2.30 -14.59
N ALA A 190 -9.67 -1.27 -14.76
CA ALA A 190 -10.46 -0.66 -13.68
C ALA A 190 -11.65 -1.53 -13.20
N THR A 191 -11.59 -2.85 -13.40
CA THR A 191 -12.60 -3.82 -12.98
C THR A 191 -12.19 -4.48 -11.67
N VAL A 192 -13.06 -4.50 -10.67
CA VAL A 192 -12.83 -5.22 -9.42
C VAL A 192 -13.02 -6.72 -9.67
N VAL A 193 -11.97 -7.49 -9.47
CA VAL A 193 -11.93 -8.96 -9.72
C VAL A 193 -11.74 -9.78 -8.44
N GLY A 194 -11.70 -9.13 -7.29
CA GLY A 194 -11.54 -9.76 -6.00
C GLY A 194 -11.50 -8.74 -4.87
N GLN A 195 -11.63 -9.20 -3.65
CA GLN A 195 -11.64 -8.35 -2.46
C GLN A 195 -10.78 -8.96 -1.35
N GLY A 196 -9.93 -8.12 -0.76
CA GLY A 196 -9.09 -8.44 0.40
C GLY A 196 -9.69 -7.98 1.72
N LEU A 197 -8.85 -7.97 2.75
CA LEU A 197 -9.17 -7.39 4.05
C LEU A 197 -8.35 -6.12 4.29
N LEU A 198 -9.01 -5.08 4.84
CA LEU A 198 -8.29 -3.94 5.40
C LEU A 198 -7.53 -4.37 6.66
N PRO A 199 -6.48 -3.62 7.05
CA PRO A 199 -5.90 -3.73 8.39
C PRO A 199 -6.98 -3.61 9.46
N LEU A 200 -6.89 -4.43 10.52
CA LEU A 200 -7.91 -4.51 11.57
C LEU A 200 -7.68 -3.54 12.73
N SER A 201 -6.57 -2.81 12.72
CA SER A 201 -6.20 -1.81 13.72
C SER A 201 -5.53 -0.61 13.09
N LEU A 202 -5.52 0.52 13.80
CA LEU A 202 -4.78 1.71 13.37
C LEU A 202 -3.29 1.42 13.26
N ASN A 203 -2.73 0.69 14.22
CA ASN A 203 -1.31 0.30 14.22
C ASN A 203 -0.93 -0.54 12.99
N ASP A 204 -1.76 -1.51 12.60
CA ASP A 204 -1.54 -2.30 11.39
C ASP A 204 -1.63 -1.45 10.12
N LEU A 205 -2.57 -0.50 10.08
CA LEU A 205 -2.70 0.45 8.98
C LEU A 205 -1.48 1.39 8.88
N GLU A 206 -0.94 1.83 10.03
CA GLU A 206 0.29 2.63 10.12
C GLU A 206 1.51 1.83 9.66
N HIS A 207 1.64 0.57 10.07
CA HIS A 207 2.72 -0.32 9.61
C HIS A 207 2.65 -0.55 8.09
N GLN A 208 1.46 -0.75 7.54
CA GLN A 208 1.26 -0.88 6.10
C GLN A 208 1.67 0.42 5.38
N ARG A 209 1.24 1.59 5.86
CA ARG A 209 1.59 2.89 5.29
C ARG A 209 3.08 3.18 5.39
N TYR A 210 3.70 2.89 6.53
CA TYR A 210 5.14 3.02 6.72
C TYR A 210 5.92 2.22 5.67
N ARG A 211 5.54 0.96 5.48
CA ARG A 211 6.17 0.09 4.48
C ARG A 211 6.02 0.63 3.06
N TRP A 212 4.83 1.10 2.68
CA TRP A 212 4.60 1.66 1.35
C TRP A 212 5.36 2.97 1.12
N ALA A 213 5.33 3.88 2.08
CA ALA A 213 6.03 5.16 1.96
C ALA A 213 7.55 4.95 1.91
N SER A 214 8.13 4.19 2.85
CA SER A 214 9.57 3.95 2.89
C SER A 214 10.06 3.12 1.70
N GLY A 215 9.33 2.07 1.31
CA GLY A 215 9.69 1.20 0.20
C GLY A 215 9.67 1.92 -1.14
N ASN A 216 8.64 2.73 -1.38
CA ASN A 216 8.54 3.51 -2.63
C ASN A 216 9.62 4.59 -2.72
N ILE A 217 9.93 5.29 -1.62
CA ILE A 217 11.03 6.26 -1.61
C ILE A 217 12.39 5.55 -1.76
N ALA A 218 12.59 4.40 -1.13
CA ALA A 218 13.79 3.59 -1.35
C ALA A 218 13.92 3.14 -2.81
N THR A 219 12.82 2.75 -3.47
CA THR A 219 12.78 2.42 -4.90
C THR A 219 13.13 3.64 -5.76
N LEU A 220 12.59 4.82 -5.44
CA LEU A 220 12.91 6.07 -6.13
C LEU A 220 14.40 6.39 -6.02
N MET A 221 15.00 6.25 -4.83
CA MET A 221 16.43 6.51 -4.61
C MET A 221 17.30 5.46 -5.30
N LEU A 222 16.92 4.19 -5.26
CA LEU A 222 17.65 3.09 -5.94
C LEU A 222 17.73 3.33 -7.44
N HIS A 223 16.65 3.84 -8.05
CA HIS A 223 16.56 4.11 -9.48
C HIS A 223 16.66 5.60 -9.84
N ALA A 224 17.17 6.45 -8.93
CA ALA A 224 17.24 7.90 -9.10
C ALA A 224 17.97 8.29 -10.40
N ARG A 225 19.01 7.54 -10.78
CA ARG A 225 19.75 7.79 -12.03
C ARG A 225 18.85 7.66 -13.26
N ASP A 226 18.04 6.59 -13.35
CA ASP A 226 17.15 6.34 -14.47
C ASP A 226 15.98 7.34 -14.52
N LEU A 227 15.58 7.83 -13.36
CA LEU A 227 14.45 8.76 -13.22
C LEU A 227 14.84 10.23 -13.40
N CYS A 228 16.03 10.64 -12.95
CA CYS A 228 16.44 12.05 -12.93
C CYS A 228 17.34 12.45 -14.10
N LEU A 229 18.16 11.52 -14.65
CA LEU A 229 19.10 11.86 -15.71
C LEU A 229 18.46 11.68 -17.10
N PRO A 230 18.69 12.64 -18.04
CA PRO A 230 18.25 12.48 -19.42
C PRO A 230 19.09 11.40 -20.14
N GLY A 231 18.53 10.82 -21.22
CA GLY A 231 19.23 9.81 -22.05
C GLY A 231 19.06 8.36 -21.61
N GLY A 232 18.30 8.09 -20.51
CA GLY A 232 17.93 6.72 -20.12
C GLY A 232 16.77 6.16 -20.97
N PRO A 233 16.40 4.87 -20.76
CA PRO A 233 15.38 4.18 -21.55
C PRO A 233 13.95 4.72 -21.31
N LEU A 234 13.72 5.40 -20.20
CA LEU A 234 12.41 5.97 -19.86
C LEU A 234 12.21 7.35 -20.50
N ARG A 235 11.04 7.56 -21.11
CA ARG A 235 10.62 8.87 -21.64
C ARG A 235 10.30 9.84 -20.51
N GLY A 236 10.37 11.16 -20.76
CA GLY A 236 10.14 12.19 -19.75
C GLY A 236 8.79 12.07 -19.03
N HIS A 237 7.68 11.85 -19.77
CA HIS A 237 6.36 11.64 -19.18
C HIS A 237 6.26 10.36 -18.34
N GLN A 238 6.94 9.29 -18.74
CA GLN A 238 7.01 8.05 -17.95
C GLN A 238 7.73 8.27 -16.62
N ARG A 239 8.85 9.01 -16.63
CA ARG A 239 9.60 9.36 -15.41
C ARG A 239 8.71 10.13 -14.43
N ILE A 240 7.98 11.14 -14.93
CA ILE A 240 7.06 11.93 -14.10
C ILE A 240 5.96 11.04 -13.52
N ALA A 241 5.37 10.15 -14.32
CA ALA A 241 4.33 9.25 -13.89
C ALA A 241 4.83 8.22 -12.85
N ILE A 242 6.03 7.67 -13.03
CA ILE A 242 6.68 6.77 -12.06
C ILE A 242 6.98 7.53 -10.75
N CYS A 243 7.58 8.71 -10.83
CA CYS A 243 7.84 9.53 -9.64
C CYS A 243 6.55 9.87 -8.89
N SER A 244 5.47 10.20 -9.61
CA SER A 244 4.15 10.46 -9.00
C SER A 244 3.62 9.25 -8.22
N GLN A 245 3.76 8.03 -8.75
CA GLN A 245 3.35 6.81 -8.05
C GLN A 245 4.23 6.54 -6.82
N LEU A 246 5.56 6.63 -6.98
CA LEU A 246 6.51 6.37 -5.89
C LEU A 246 6.40 7.40 -4.75
N THR A 247 5.98 8.63 -5.03
CA THR A 247 5.80 9.67 -4.01
C THR A 247 4.37 9.77 -3.47
N ALA A 248 3.44 8.94 -3.94
CA ALA A 248 2.02 9.03 -3.56
C ALA A 248 1.75 8.92 -2.05
N TRP A 249 2.59 8.18 -1.34
CA TRP A 249 2.52 7.96 0.11
C TRP A 249 3.56 8.76 0.90
N ALA A 250 4.43 9.50 0.21
CA ALA A 250 5.47 10.29 0.84
C ALA A 250 4.90 11.52 1.55
N ASN A 251 5.57 11.93 2.62
CA ASN A 251 5.28 13.18 3.30
C ASN A 251 6.59 13.84 3.73
N LEU A 252 6.82 15.05 3.24
CA LEU A 252 8.05 15.82 3.50
C LEU A 252 7.96 16.72 4.75
N SER A 253 6.89 16.61 5.55
CA SER A 253 6.66 17.51 6.68
C SER A 253 7.49 17.16 7.93
N PHE A 254 8.22 16.04 7.99
CA PHE A 254 9.00 15.65 9.17
C PHE A 254 10.00 16.72 9.59
N LEU A 255 10.91 17.09 8.70
CA LEU A 255 11.93 18.10 8.99
C LEU A 255 11.32 19.51 9.22
N PRO A 256 10.40 20.01 8.38
CA PRO A 256 9.70 21.27 8.65
C PRO A 256 8.97 21.30 10.01
N ALA A 257 8.27 20.23 10.38
CA ALA A 257 7.58 20.15 11.67
C ALA A 257 8.57 20.18 12.84
N THR A 258 9.66 19.44 12.75
CA THR A 258 10.71 19.41 13.75
C THR A 258 11.36 20.80 13.92
N VAL A 259 11.75 21.44 12.80
CA VAL A 259 12.35 22.78 12.80
C VAL A 259 11.36 23.81 13.37
N LEU A 260 10.10 23.73 12.99
CA LEU A 260 9.07 24.66 13.47
C LEU A 260 8.86 24.52 14.97
N LEU A 261 8.64 23.31 15.49
CA LEU A 261 8.34 23.07 16.89
C LEU A 261 9.56 23.36 17.79
N ILE A 262 10.74 22.86 17.43
CA ILE A 262 11.97 23.13 18.19
C ILE A 262 12.28 24.63 18.15
N GLY A 263 12.18 25.26 16.99
CA GLY A 263 12.49 26.69 16.83
C GLY A 263 11.57 27.59 17.65
N LEU A 264 10.27 27.27 17.73
CA LEU A 264 9.32 28.00 18.58
C LEU A 264 9.56 27.80 20.09
N LEU A 265 9.93 26.60 20.49
CA LEU A 265 10.17 26.28 21.92
C LEU A 265 11.53 26.76 22.42
N THR A 266 12.54 26.84 21.55
CA THR A 266 13.90 27.22 21.95
C THR A 266 14.30 28.64 21.56
N HIS A 267 13.55 29.25 20.64
CA HIS A 267 13.87 30.55 20.01
C HIS A 267 15.23 30.59 19.27
N LEU A 268 15.79 29.42 18.92
CA LEU A 268 17.09 29.31 18.25
C LEU A 268 17.03 29.36 16.72
N VAL A 269 15.82 29.32 16.13
CA VAL A 269 15.61 29.27 14.69
C VAL A 269 15.19 30.64 14.17
N SER A 270 15.77 31.06 13.04
CA SER A 270 15.45 32.34 12.42
C SER A 270 14.02 32.39 11.88
N GLN A 271 13.42 33.58 11.92
CA GLN A 271 12.03 33.80 11.45
C GLN A 271 11.79 33.34 10.00
N PRO A 272 12.69 33.60 9.01
CA PRO A 272 12.47 33.08 7.65
C PRO A 272 12.37 31.55 7.57
N LEU A 273 13.14 30.82 8.36
CA LEU A 273 13.12 29.37 8.38
C LEU A 273 11.85 28.82 9.04
N LEU A 274 11.33 29.50 10.08
CA LEU A 274 10.03 29.18 10.67
C LEU A 274 8.90 29.40 9.66
N VAL A 275 8.93 30.50 8.91
CA VAL A 275 7.94 30.82 7.85
C VAL A 275 8.00 29.77 6.73
N LEU A 276 9.20 29.39 6.27
CA LEU A 276 9.38 28.37 5.25
C LEU A 276 8.82 27.00 5.73
N SER A 277 9.15 26.62 6.96
CA SER A 277 8.65 25.38 7.56
C SER A 277 7.13 25.38 7.66
N ALA A 278 6.54 26.48 8.12
CA ALA A 278 5.09 26.65 8.20
C ALA A 278 4.43 26.57 6.81
N ALA A 279 5.01 27.19 5.79
CA ALA A 279 4.51 27.14 4.43
C ALA A 279 4.51 25.72 3.87
N ILE A 280 5.57 24.92 4.08
CA ILE A 280 5.65 23.53 3.62
C ILE A 280 4.57 22.68 4.30
N ILE A 281 4.35 22.82 5.61
CA ILE A 281 3.31 22.10 6.35
C ILE A 281 1.92 22.42 5.79
N LEU A 282 1.61 23.72 5.61
CA LEU A 282 0.30 24.14 5.10
C LEU A 282 0.08 23.73 3.63
N LEU A 283 1.12 23.78 2.79
CA LEU A 283 1.04 23.29 1.42
C LEU A 283 0.80 21.78 1.38
N SER A 284 1.44 21.01 2.25
CA SER A 284 1.20 19.56 2.38
C SER A 284 -0.25 19.26 2.81
N LEU A 285 -0.79 20.03 3.77
CA LEU A 285 -2.19 19.91 4.17
C LEU A 285 -3.15 20.28 3.03
N LEU A 286 -2.87 21.38 2.32
CA LEU A 286 -3.67 21.82 1.17
C LEU A 286 -3.65 20.79 0.04
N GLU A 287 -2.51 20.19 -0.22
CA GLU A 287 -2.36 19.11 -1.21
C GLU A 287 -3.24 17.92 -0.84
N ILE A 288 -3.14 17.40 0.39
CA ILE A 288 -3.97 16.29 0.90
C ILE A 288 -5.46 16.60 0.72
N CYS A 289 -5.91 17.75 1.23
CA CYS A 289 -7.32 18.12 1.16
C CYS A 289 -7.80 18.30 -0.29
N SER A 290 -7.02 18.99 -1.13
CA SER A 290 -7.41 19.27 -2.51
C SER A 290 -7.52 18.01 -3.37
N ARG A 291 -6.60 17.07 -3.23
CA ARG A 291 -6.63 15.79 -3.96
C ARG A 291 -7.87 14.98 -3.61
N ILE A 292 -8.09 14.73 -2.32
CA ILE A 292 -9.23 13.92 -1.85
C ILE A 292 -10.57 14.61 -2.18
N MET A 293 -10.65 15.95 -2.03
CA MET A 293 -11.87 16.69 -2.38
C MET A 293 -12.19 16.63 -3.88
N ARG A 294 -11.18 16.89 -4.74
CA ARG A 294 -11.37 16.83 -6.20
C ARG A 294 -11.82 15.43 -6.63
N ARG A 295 -11.18 14.39 -6.08
CA ARG A 295 -11.54 13.02 -6.39
C ARG A 295 -12.92 12.66 -5.87
N GLY A 296 -13.24 13.02 -4.63
CA GLY A 296 -14.56 12.81 -4.05
C GLY A 296 -15.67 13.48 -4.87
N ALA A 297 -15.42 14.68 -5.39
CA ALA A 297 -16.35 15.39 -6.28
C ALA A 297 -16.55 14.64 -7.61
N VAL A 298 -15.46 14.18 -8.26
CA VAL A 298 -15.54 13.41 -9.52
C VAL A 298 -16.27 12.08 -9.32
N ALA A 299 -16.04 11.40 -8.18
CA ALA A 299 -16.70 10.15 -7.84
C ALA A 299 -18.11 10.33 -7.25
N ASN A 300 -18.63 11.56 -7.20
CA ASN A 300 -19.92 11.91 -6.59
C ASN A 300 -20.09 11.36 -5.15
N ARG A 301 -19.00 11.39 -4.37
CA ARG A 301 -19.00 10.93 -2.98
C ARG A 301 -19.66 11.96 -2.06
N SER A 302 -20.38 11.48 -1.05
CA SER A 302 -20.98 12.37 -0.05
C SER A 302 -19.90 13.09 0.79
N ARG A 303 -20.21 14.30 1.29
CA ARG A 303 -19.29 15.09 2.14
C ARG A 303 -18.73 14.32 3.35
N PRO A 304 -19.53 13.53 4.09
CA PRO A 304 -19.00 12.72 5.21
C PRO A 304 -17.93 11.72 4.77
N VAL A 305 -18.08 11.08 3.60
CA VAL A 305 -17.08 10.15 3.05
C VAL A 305 -15.78 10.88 2.72
N ILE A 306 -15.87 12.03 2.07
CA ILE A 306 -14.71 12.86 1.73
C ILE A 306 -13.97 13.30 3.00
N LEU A 307 -14.69 13.81 4.00
CA LEU A 307 -14.09 14.22 5.28
C LEU A 307 -13.44 13.05 6.01
N SER A 308 -14.07 11.87 5.94
CA SER A 308 -13.53 10.65 6.54
C SER A 308 -12.24 10.18 5.84
N ALA A 309 -12.16 10.30 4.51
CA ALA A 309 -10.95 9.99 3.76
C ALA A 309 -9.81 10.99 4.04
N ILE A 310 -10.12 12.28 4.16
CA ILE A 310 -9.16 13.31 4.60
C ILE A 310 -8.65 12.97 6.00
N SER A 311 -9.56 12.60 6.92
CA SER A 311 -9.17 12.20 8.28
C SER A 311 -8.23 10.98 8.26
N CYS A 312 -8.51 9.96 7.44
CA CYS A 312 -7.63 8.80 7.31
C CYS A 312 -6.22 9.22 6.84
N ARG A 313 -6.12 10.05 5.80
CA ARG A 313 -4.83 10.54 5.28
C ARG A 313 -4.09 11.39 6.32
N LEU A 314 -4.78 12.24 7.07
CA LEU A 314 -4.19 13.05 8.15
C LEU A 314 -3.71 12.19 9.31
N ALA A 315 -4.47 11.19 9.71
CA ALA A 315 -4.06 10.23 10.73
C ALA A 315 -2.73 9.55 10.40
N LEU A 316 -2.52 9.24 9.13
CA LEU A 316 -1.32 8.56 8.62
C LEU A 316 -0.18 9.52 8.24
N ALA A 317 -0.40 10.84 8.26
CA ALA A 317 0.61 11.82 7.87
C ALA A 317 1.90 11.76 8.72
N PRO A 318 1.86 11.61 10.07
CA PRO A 318 3.07 11.49 10.87
C PRO A 318 3.90 10.26 10.52
N VAL A 319 3.27 9.09 10.39
CA VAL A 319 3.99 7.86 10.04
C VAL A 319 4.56 7.91 8.63
N SER A 320 3.84 8.50 7.67
CA SER A 320 4.35 8.73 6.31
C SER A 320 5.56 9.66 6.31
N ALA A 321 5.57 10.69 7.16
CA ALA A 321 6.68 11.63 7.27
C ALA A 321 7.94 10.96 7.84
N VAL A 322 7.80 10.16 8.91
CA VAL A 322 8.90 9.37 9.47
C VAL A 322 9.43 8.35 8.46
N ALA A 323 8.52 7.61 7.80
CA ALA A 323 8.89 6.60 6.80
C ALA A 323 9.67 7.21 5.62
N THR A 324 9.26 8.40 5.15
CA THR A 324 9.94 9.13 4.09
C THR A 324 11.35 9.54 4.54
N MET A 325 11.49 10.06 5.76
CA MET A 325 12.79 10.45 6.31
C MET A 325 13.72 9.24 6.52
N ASP A 326 13.21 8.16 7.11
CA ASP A 326 13.99 6.93 7.32
C ASP A 326 14.52 6.36 5.99
N ALA A 327 13.71 6.41 4.93
CA ALA A 327 14.15 5.98 3.61
C ALA A 327 15.24 6.89 3.01
N VAL A 328 15.07 8.21 3.12
CA VAL A 328 16.10 9.19 2.66
C VAL A 328 17.41 9.01 3.41
N LEU A 329 17.37 8.67 4.69
CA LEU A 329 18.55 8.36 5.50
C LEU A 329 19.10 6.94 5.27
N ALA A 330 18.57 6.21 4.28
CA ALA A 330 18.96 4.83 3.95
C ALA A 330 18.86 3.85 5.14
N LYS A 331 17.97 4.11 6.08
CA LYS A 331 17.74 3.24 7.23
C LYS A 331 17.07 1.95 6.74
N ARG A 332 17.70 0.81 7.01
CA ARG A 332 17.13 -0.50 6.67
C ARG A 332 15.89 -0.76 7.52
N THR A 333 14.76 -0.97 6.88
CA THR A 333 13.51 -1.32 7.56
C THR A 333 13.24 -2.81 7.40
N PRO A 334 13.01 -3.55 8.49
CA PRO A 334 12.63 -4.95 8.38
C PRO A 334 11.25 -5.09 7.74
N PHE A 335 11.05 -6.14 6.97
CA PHE A 335 9.75 -6.48 6.42
C PHE A 335 8.88 -7.08 7.54
N ASN A 336 7.92 -6.33 8.04
CA ASN A 336 6.93 -6.81 9.00
C ASN A 336 5.61 -7.11 8.29
N VAL A 337 5.08 -8.32 8.49
CA VAL A 337 3.78 -8.73 7.96
C VAL A 337 2.67 -8.01 8.72
N THR A 338 1.73 -7.41 8.01
CA THR A 338 0.52 -6.83 8.62
C THR A 338 -0.35 -7.95 9.21
N ASN A 339 -0.64 -7.88 10.50
CA ASN A 339 -1.49 -8.88 11.15
C ASN A 339 -2.95 -8.67 10.74
N LYS A 340 -3.55 -9.70 10.14
CA LYS A 340 -4.97 -9.75 9.75
C LYS A 340 -5.70 -10.94 10.40
N SER A 341 -5.08 -11.58 11.39
CA SER A 341 -5.67 -12.69 12.12
C SER A 341 -6.59 -12.20 13.22
N THR A 342 -7.82 -12.69 13.24
CA THR A 342 -8.80 -12.40 14.29
C THR A 342 -8.52 -13.15 15.60
N GLU A 343 -7.74 -14.24 15.55
CA GLU A 343 -7.46 -15.11 16.70
C GLU A 343 -6.33 -14.62 17.61
N LEU A 344 -5.43 -13.78 17.10
CA LEU A 344 -4.30 -13.21 17.86
C LEU A 344 -4.65 -11.87 18.53
N LEU A 345 -5.89 -11.73 18.98
CA LEU A 345 -6.39 -10.50 19.59
C LEU A 345 -6.05 -10.39 21.08
N ALA A 346 -4.76 -10.36 21.41
CA ALA A 346 -4.34 -9.65 22.62
C ALA A 346 -4.88 -8.20 22.56
N PRO A 347 -5.19 -7.56 23.70
CA PRO A 347 -5.56 -6.15 23.72
C PRO A 347 -4.43 -5.36 23.03
N LEU A 348 -4.64 -5.03 21.77
CA LEU A 348 -3.67 -4.29 20.97
C LEU A 348 -3.51 -2.92 21.62
N CYS A 349 -2.27 -2.54 21.89
CA CYS A 349 -1.91 -1.17 22.17
C CYS A 349 -2.12 -0.37 20.87
N ASP A 350 -3.39 -0.09 20.54
CA ASP A 350 -3.85 0.60 19.34
C ASP A 350 -3.96 2.10 19.61
N GLU A 351 -3.02 2.63 20.42
CA GLU A 351 -3.02 4.03 20.79
C GLU A 351 -2.28 4.86 19.73
N PRO A 352 -2.82 6.03 19.33
CA PRO A 352 -2.20 6.92 18.35
C PRO A 352 -1.05 7.73 18.96
N VAL A 353 0.01 7.03 19.39
CA VAL A 353 1.12 7.62 20.18
C VAL A 353 1.85 8.72 19.40
N ALA A 354 2.14 8.50 18.12
CA ALA A 354 2.85 9.49 17.30
C ALA A 354 2.02 10.78 17.15
N GLN A 355 0.71 10.64 16.92
CA GLN A 355 -0.21 11.77 16.79
C GLN A 355 -0.40 12.49 18.12
N LEU A 356 -0.42 11.76 19.24
CA LEU A 356 -0.50 12.33 20.57
C LEU A 356 0.74 13.16 20.91
N VAL A 357 1.93 12.61 20.68
CA VAL A 357 3.21 13.31 20.92
C VAL A 357 3.29 14.58 20.05
N LEU A 358 2.92 14.48 18.78
CA LEU A 358 2.91 15.62 17.87
C LEU A 358 1.92 16.71 18.33
N ALA A 359 0.71 16.32 18.73
CA ALA A 359 -0.32 17.25 19.20
C ALA A 359 0.08 17.92 20.52
N LEU A 360 0.70 17.20 21.44
CA LEU A 360 1.23 17.79 22.69
C LEU A 360 2.33 18.80 22.41
N ALA A 361 3.31 18.46 21.56
CA ALA A 361 4.38 19.38 21.19
C ALA A 361 3.84 20.62 20.49
N ALA A 362 2.89 20.47 19.58
CA ALA A 362 2.22 21.58 18.89
C ALA A 362 1.43 22.45 19.87
N THR A 363 0.72 21.86 20.84
CA THR A 363 -0.03 22.60 21.85
C THR A 363 0.89 23.46 22.74
N LEU A 364 2.05 22.91 23.14
CA LEU A 364 3.06 23.68 23.90
C LEU A 364 3.63 24.86 23.11
N ALA A 365 3.70 24.74 21.79
CA ALA A 365 4.22 25.79 20.91
C ALA A 365 3.18 26.88 20.53
N LEU A 366 1.87 26.72 20.88
CA LEU A 366 0.81 27.62 20.41
C LEU A 366 1.00 29.09 20.79
N SER A 367 1.43 29.37 22.02
CA SER A 367 1.65 30.76 22.48
C SER A 367 2.79 31.45 21.74
N ALA A 368 3.90 30.73 21.53
CA ALA A 368 5.03 31.21 20.74
C ALA A 368 4.64 31.36 19.26
N ALA A 369 3.86 30.45 18.72
CA ALA A 369 3.37 30.52 17.34
C ALA A 369 2.44 31.74 17.11
N TRP A 370 1.58 32.05 18.09
CA TRP A 370 0.72 33.25 18.02
C TRP A 370 1.55 34.53 17.90
N SER A 371 2.60 34.65 18.70
CA SER A 371 3.50 35.80 18.68
C SER A 371 4.38 35.86 17.43
N ALA A 372 4.65 34.72 16.80
CA ALA A 372 5.49 34.62 15.60
C ALA A 372 4.77 34.93 14.29
N GLY A 373 3.43 34.93 14.30
CA GLY A 373 2.61 35.38 13.17
C GLY A 373 1.57 34.35 12.70
N PRO A 374 0.56 34.81 11.92
CA PRO A 374 -0.62 34.00 11.59
C PRO A 374 -0.31 32.76 10.76
N LEU A 375 0.64 32.80 9.83
CA LEU A 375 1.03 31.63 9.02
C LEU A 375 1.60 30.52 9.91
N ILE A 376 2.50 30.88 10.82
CA ILE A 376 3.13 29.97 11.77
C ILE A 376 2.10 29.37 12.72
N PHE A 377 1.19 30.21 13.23
CA PHE A 377 0.10 29.76 14.09
C PHE A 377 -0.82 28.75 13.39
N CYS A 378 -1.24 29.02 12.14
CA CYS A 378 -2.03 28.09 11.35
C CYS A 378 -1.29 26.74 11.09
N ALA A 379 0.02 26.78 10.85
CA ALA A 379 0.80 25.58 10.66
C ALA A 379 0.90 24.73 11.95
N VAL A 380 1.06 25.37 13.12
CA VAL A 380 1.06 24.67 14.41
C VAL A 380 -0.31 24.06 14.70
N LEU A 381 -1.41 24.76 14.40
CA LEU A 381 -2.76 24.20 14.50
C LEU A 381 -2.94 22.97 13.57
N ALA A 382 -2.38 23.03 12.36
CA ALA A 382 -2.43 21.90 11.41
C ALA A 382 -1.72 20.65 11.95
N LEU A 383 -0.66 20.79 12.77
CA LEU A 383 0.04 19.67 13.40
C LEU A 383 -0.76 18.99 14.54
N ILE A 384 -1.85 19.62 15.02
CA ILE A 384 -2.75 19.00 16.00
C ILE A 384 -3.79 18.09 15.32
N LEU A 385 -4.16 18.36 14.06
CA LEU A 385 -5.21 17.66 13.33
C LEU A 385 -5.02 16.15 13.19
N PRO A 386 -3.79 15.59 13.09
CA PRO A 386 -3.58 14.14 13.03
C PRO A 386 -4.16 13.37 14.22
N LEU A 387 -4.22 13.95 15.42
CA LEU A 387 -4.73 13.25 16.60
C LEU A 387 -6.24 12.98 16.53
N PRO A 388 -7.15 13.97 16.37
CA PRO A 388 -8.58 13.68 16.21
C PRO A 388 -8.87 12.84 14.96
N ALA A 389 -8.09 13.00 13.90
CA ALA A 389 -8.19 12.19 12.69
C ALA A 389 -7.85 10.71 12.96
N ALA A 390 -6.81 10.43 13.74
CA ALA A 390 -6.43 9.08 14.16
C ALA A 390 -7.51 8.42 15.04
N LEU A 391 -8.10 9.16 15.97
CA LEU A 391 -9.19 8.66 16.81
C LEU A 391 -10.42 8.29 15.98
N LEU A 392 -10.77 9.08 14.97
CA LEU A 392 -11.86 8.77 14.04
C LEU A 392 -11.54 7.52 13.19
N THR A 393 -10.35 7.44 12.62
CA THR A 393 -9.91 6.30 11.80
C THR A 393 -9.89 5.01 12.64
N ARG A 394 -9.35 5.08 13.87
CA ARG A 394 -9.35 3.97 14.83
C ARG A 394 -10.76 3.46 15.12
N ARG A 395 -11.73 4.36 15.31
CA ARG A 395 -13.14 3.98 15.52
C ARG A 395 -13.68 3.20 14.31
N GLN A 396 -13.46 3.70 13.09
CA GLN A 396 -13.90 3.01 11.88
C GLN A 396 -13.29 1.61 11.74
N LEU A 397 -12.00 1.46 12.04
CA LEU A 397 -11.33 0.15 11.98
C LEU A 397 -11.85 -0.81 13.05
N ARG A 398 -12.21 -0.32 14.25
CA ARG A 398 -12.87 -1.15 15.28
C ARG A 398 -14.24 -1.66 14.83
N ASP A 399 -15.05 -0.77 14.23
CA ASP A 399 -16.36 -1.13 13.70
C ASP A 399 -16.21 -2.16 12.56
N TYR A 400 -15.25 -1.95 11.67
CA TYR A 400 -14.90 -2.88 10.60
C TYR A 400 -14.48 -4.26 11.15
N ARG A 401 -13.57 -4.27 12.12
CA ARG A 401 -13.07 -5.49 12.76
C ARG A 401 -14.22 -6.29 13.39
N SER A 402 -15.15 -5.65 14.08
CA SER A 402 -16.29 -6.35 14.71
C SER A 402 -17.11 -7.10 13.68
N VAL A 403 -17.37 -6.51 12.53
CA VAL A 403 -18.16 -7.12 11.45
C VAL A 403 -17.39 -8.27 10.79
N VAL A 404 -16.11 -8.10 10.50
CA VAL A 404 -15.25 -9.17 9.92
C VAL A 404 -15.16 -10.37 10.86
N THR A 405 -15.05 -10.14 12.18
CA THR A 405 -15.01 -11.20 13.18
C THR A 405 -16.31 -11.98 13.24
N CYS A 406 -17.46 -11.30 13.15
CA CYS A 406 -18.77 -11.97 13.09
C CYS A 406 -18.94 -12.83 11.82
N GLU A 407 -18.46 -12.34 10.67
CA GLU A 407 -18.51 -13.09 9.40
C GLU A 407 -17.66 -14.37 9.46
N VAL A 408 -16.43 -14.26 9.98
CA VAL A 408 -15.52 -15.42 10.11
C VAL A 408 -16.10 -16.47 11.07
N ASN A 409 -16.67 -16.07 12.20
CA ASN A 409 -17.24 -17.00 13.18
C ASN A 409 -18.59 -17.59 12.71
N GLY A 410 -19.40 -16.84 11.96
CA GLY A 410 -20.65 -17.33 11.38
C GLY A 410 -20.46 -18.30 10.20
N ALA A 411 -19.33 -18.24 9.52
CA ALA A 411 -18.97 -19.16 8.43
C ALA A 411 -18.35 -20.49 8.92
N THR A 412 -18.08 -20.61 10.23
CA THR A 412 -17.55 -21.84 10.88
C THR A 412 -18.63 -22.60 11.65
N ALA A 413 -19.83 -22.08 11.79
CA ALA A 413 -21.01 -22.75 12.33
C ALA A 413 -21.91 -23.29 11.19
#